data_21ff35be77a2ab554d52919a4d12f2e0
#
_entry.id   21ff35be77a2ab554d52919a4d12f2e0
#
_cell.length_a   1.000
_cell.length_b   1.000
_cell.length_c   1.000
_cell.angle_alpha   90.00
_cell.angle_beta   90.00
_cell.angle_gamma   90.00
#
_symmetry.space_group_name_H-M   'P 1'
#
loop_
_entity.id
_entity.type
_entity.pdbx_description
1 polymer ?
#
loop_
_entity_poly.entity_id
_entity_poly.type
_entity_poly.pdbx_seq_one_letter_code
_entity_poly.pdbx_strand_id
1 'polypeptide(L)'
;IQSIRDDTHKRNCKQLAQKFYEFVKEKKIKKVFLISRWTYYTDGEYNGRQFAHITSKDNIFQSKKNSRNSFNIGLKNTIENYKNINVELYFFHQVPMQLFSAKFAYQNSFDKINNSVDQDKLNNISVDFEKNMKLQSFVRKKVNIYKNKESSFNTIDLNEFFCEDKKCLIGNKNFSFYADDDHL
;
A
#
# COMPACT_ATOMS: atom_id res chain seq x y z
N ILE A 1 10.36 2.22 10.33
CA ILE A 1 9.03 2.87 10.27
C ILE A 1 8.17 2.26 11.37
N GLN A 2 7.67 3.08 12.28
CA GLN A 2 6.80 2.62 13.35
C GLN A 2 5.37 3.04 13.01
N SER A 3 4.50 2.07 12.72
CA SER A 3 3.05 2.32 12.65
C SER A 3 2.48 2.31 14.06
N ILE A 4 1.67 3.29 14.43
CA ILE A 4 0.89 3.28 15.66
C ILE A 4 -0.59 3.17 15.28
N ARG A 5 -1.14 1.99 15.51
CA ARG A 5 -2.51 1.81 16.01
C ARG A 5 -2.43 1.83 17.54
N ASP A 6 -3.49 2.13 18.24
CA ASP A 6 -3.51 2.09 19.73
C ASP A 6 -3.07 0.74 20.31
N ASP A 7 -3.15 -0.33 19.51
CA ASP A 7 -2.73 -1.69 19.87
C ASP A 7 -1.27 -2.03 19.47
N THR A 8 -0.58 -1.19 18.69
CA THR A 8 0.77 -1.52 18.16
C THR A 8 1.91 -1.28 19.16
N HIS A 9 1.67 -0.57 20.25
CA HIS A 9 2.62 -0.55 21.37
C HIS A 9 2.92 -1.96 21.88
N LYS A 10 1.98 -2.90 21.73
CA LYS A 10 2.14 -4.32 22.12
C LYS A 10 2.91 -5.17 21.10
N ARG A 11 3.08 -4.70 19.86
CA ARG A 11 3.64 -5.53 18.76
C ARG A 11 5.13 -5.38 18.52
N ASN A 12 5.82 -4.50 19.23
CA ASN A 12 7.27 -4.27 19.11
C ASN A 12 7.77 -4.15 17.66
N CYS A 13 7.01 -3.51 16.78
CA CYS A 13 7.31 -3.42 15.33
C CYS A 13 8.72 -2.90 15.04
N LYS A 14 9.24 -2.01 15.89
CA LYS A 14 10.62 -1.52 15.75
C LYS A 14 11.65 -2.64 15.98
N GLN A 15 11.47 -3.45 17.01
CA GLN A 15 12.36 -4.57 17.31
C GLN A 15 12.27 -5.64 16.20
N LEU A 16 11.07 -5.91 15.69
CA LEU A 16 10.87 -6.82 14.57
C LEU A 16 11.62 -6.34 13.32
N ALA A 17 11.49 -5.06 12.97
CA ALA A 17 12.20 -4.48 11.82
C ALA A 17 13.72 -4.58 11.97
N GLN A 18 14.25 -4.34 13.18
CA GLN A 18 15.66 -4.49 13.47
C GLN A 18 16.13 -5.94 13.34
N LYS A 19 15.41 -6.88 13.94
CA LYS A 19 15.72 -8.33 13.83
C LYS A 19 15.66 -8.80 12.38
N PHE A 20 14.70 -8.30 11.60
CA PHE A 20 14.61 -8.64 10.17
C PHE A 20 15.84 -8.12 9.40
N TYR A 21 16.27 -6.88 9.67
CA TYR A 21 17.47 -6.32 9.07
C TYR A 21 18.72 -7.14 9.42
N GLU A 22 18.89 -7.52 10.69
CA GLU A 22 19.99 -8.37 11.15
C GLU A 22 19.97 -9.74 10.48
N PHE A 23 18.79 -10.36 10.36
CA PHE A 23 18.61 -11.62 9.65
C PHE A 23 19.01 -11.51 8.17
N VAL A 24 18.56 -10.46 7.47
CA VAL A 24 18.93 -10.21 6.06
C VAL A 24 20.44 -10.10 5.92
N LYS A 25 21.10 -9.38 6.82
CA LYS A 25 22.56 -9.21 6.84
C LYS A 25 23.29 -10.54 7.11
N GLU A 26 22.88 -11.27 8.15
CA GLU A 26 23.47 -12.56 8.53
C GLU A 26 23.34 -13.60 7.42
N LYS A 27 22.14 -13.72 6.86
CA LYS A 27 21.85 -14.71 5.79
C LYS A 27 22.31 -14.26 4.40
N LYS A 28 22.93 -13.07 4.29
CA LYS A 28 23.43 -12.51 3.03
C LYS A 28 22.35 -12.46 1.93
N ILE A 29 21.11 -12.16 2.33
CA ILE A 29 19.98 -12.02 1.42
C ILE A 29 20.27 -10.85 0.46
N LYS A 30 20.03 -11.03 -0.82
CA LYS A 30 20.36 -10.04 -1.86
C LYS A 30 19.20 -9.16 -2.27
N LYS A 31 17.95 -9.61 -2.07
CA LYS A 31 16.74 -8.89 -2.48
C LYS A 31 15.73 -8.87 -1.34
N VAL A 32 15.17 -7.70 -1.09
CA VAL A 32 14.10 -7.52 -0.09
C VAL A 32 12.93 -6.81 -0.74
N PHE A 33 11.73 -7.32 -0.52
CA PHE A 33 10.49 -6.77 -1.01
C PHE A 33 9.78 -6.01 0.11
N LEU A 34 9.43 -4.75 -0.17
CA LEU A 34 8.72 -3.86 0.74
C LEU A 34 7.26 -3.79 0.30
N ILE A 35 6.39 -4.51 1.00
CA ILE A 35 4.96 -4.60 0.68
C ILE A 35 4.16 -4.06 1.87
N SER A 36 3.29 -3.08 1.64
CA SER A 36 2.41 -2.54 2.68
C SER A 36 1.35 -1.62 2.08
N ARG A 37 0.36 -1.28 2.87
CA ARG A 37 -0.66 -0.26 2.56
C ARG A 37 -0.13 1.16 2.80
N TRP A 38 0.90 1.55 2.06
CA TRP A 38 1.65 2.78 2.29
C TRP A 38 0.78 4.04 2.32
N THR A 39 -0.14 4.14 1.35
CA THR A 39 -1.05 5.28 1.23
C THR A 39 -2.07 5.31 2.37
N TYR A 40 -2.60 4.16 2.77
CA TYR A 40 -3.49 4.06 3.91
C TYR A 40 -2.87 4.65 5.18
N TYR A 41 -1.58 4.38 5.42
CA TYR A 41 -0.85 4.90 6.58
C TYR A 41 -0.40 6.35 6.45
N THR A 42 -0.25 6.89 5.26
CA THR A 42 0.21 8.27 5.03
C THR A 42 -0.91 9.24 4.76
N ASP A 43 -1.95 8.80 4.07
CA ASP A 43 -3.02 9.64 3.53
C ASP A 43 -4.42 9.25 4.00
N GLY A 44 -4.59 7.99 4.40
CA GLY A 44 -5.88 7.43 4.79
C GLY A 44 -6.70 6.97 3.59
N GLU A 45 -8.02 7.06 3.72
CA GLU A 45 -9.01 6.63 2.75
C GLU A 45 -9.48 7.77 1.83
N TYR A 46 -10.29 7.44 0.81
CA TYR A 46 -10.86 8.40 -0.14
C TYR A 46 -11.75 9.46 0.50
N ASN A 47 -12.39 9.14 1.62
CA ASN A 47 -13.22 10.07 2.39
C ASN A 47 -12.40 11.00 3.32
N GLY A 48 -11.07 10.88 3.30
CA GLY A 48 -10.15 11.65 4.14
C GLY A 48 -9.97 11.10 5.55
N ARG A 49 -10.66 10.02 5.93
CA ARG A 49 -10.45 9.37 7.23
C ARG A 49 -9.09 8.67 7.25
N GLN A 50 -8.43 8.75 8.39
CA GLN A 50 -7.15 8.09 8.61
C GLN A 50 -7.17 7.44 9.99
N PHE A 51 -7.34 6.13 10.02
CA PHE A 51 -7.43 5.33 11.26
C PHE A 51 -6.07 4.86 11.78
N ALA A 52 -5.05 4.87 10.94
CA ALA A 52 -3.71 4.45 11.30
C ALA A 52 -2.68 5.45 10.78
N HIS A 53 -1.66 5.70 11.60
CA HIS A 53 -0.64 6.70 11.33
C HIS A 53 0.75 6.08 11.41
N ILE A 54 1.66 6.54 10.57
CA ILE A 54 3.09 6.28 10.73
C ILE A 54 3.66 7.37 11.62
N THR A 55 4.40 6.98 12.63
CA THR A 55 5.09 7.92 13.52
C THR A 55 6.59 7.65 13.56
N SER A 56 7.35 8.63 14.04
CA SER A 56 8.77 8.53 14.33
C SER A 56 9.03 9.07 15.72
N LYS A 57 10.27 8.94 16.22
CA LYS A 57 10.64 9.50 17.53
C LYS A 57 10.35 11.00 17.64
N ASP A 58 10.54 11.73 16.53
CA ASP A 58 10.39 13.19 16.47
C ASP A 58 8.97 13.63 16.05
N ASN A 59 8.12 12.68 15.62
CA ASN A 59 6.76 12.92 15.15
C ASN A 59 5.79 11.91 15.75
N ILE A 60 5.52 12.06 17.05
CA ILE A 60 4.65 11.16 17.82
C ILE A 60 3.16 11.50 17.65
N PHE A 61 2.83 12.75 17.31
CA PHE A 61 1.45 13.17 17.15
C PHE A 61 0.82 12.57 15.86
N GLN A 62 -0.35 12.00 16.02
CA GLN A 62 -1.11 11.40 14.93
C GLN A 62 -1.71 12.49 14.05
N SER A 63 -1.16 12.66 12.87
CA SER A 63 -1.69 13.53 11.82
C SER A 63 -1.18 13.11 10.44
N LYS A 64 -1.91 13.46 9.40
CA LYS A 64 -1.50 13.22 8.03
C LYS A 64 -0.13 13.82 7.71
N LYS A 65 0.12 15.06 8.17
CA LYS A 65 1.41 15.74 8.00
C LYS A 65 2.55 14.95 8.63
N ASN A 66 2.37 14.51 9.87
CA ASN A 66 3.39 13.75 10.61
C ASN A 66 3.57 12.35 10.03
N SER A 67 2.50 11.69 9.60
CA SER A 67 2.59 10.40 8.92
C SER A 67 3.40 10.47 7.62
N ARG A 68 3.17 11.51 6.82
CA ARG A 68 3.94 11.75 5.59
C ARG A 68 5.42 12.04 5.89
N ASN A 69 5.73 12.85 6.89
CA ASN A 69 7.10 13.11 7.32
C ASN A 69 7.79 11.84 7.81
N SER A 70 7.13 11.08 8.66
CA SER A 70 7.65 9.82 9.19
C SER A 70 7.88 8.78 8.10
N PHE A 71 6.97 8.69 7.12
CA PHE A 71 7.15 7.84 5.95
C PHE A 71 8.42 8.23 5.18
N ASN A 72 8.60 9.53 4.88
CA ASN A 72 9.75 10.00 4.11
C ASN A 72 11.08 9.72 4.83
N ILE A 73 11.14 9.98 6.14
CA ILE A 73 12.32 9.67 6.96
C ILE A 73 12.57 8.15 6.99
N GLY A 74 11.53 7.37 7.25
CA GLY A 74 11.62 5.92 7.32
C GLY A 74 12.04 5.28 5.99
N LEU A 75 11.51 5.75 4.88
CA LEU A 75 11.88 5.27 3.55
C LEU A 75 13.36 5.55 3.26
N LYS A 76 13.80 6.79 3.51
CA LYS A 76 15.21 7.19 3.36
C LYS A 76 16.12 6.26 4.16
N ASN A 77 15.87 6.13 5.47
CA ASN A 77 16.70 5.32 6.35
C ASN A 77 16.70 3.85 5.93
N THR A 78 15.57 3.32 5.47
CA THR A 78 15.48 1.95 4.98
C THR A 78 16.37 1.75 3.76
N ILE A 79 16.29 2.64 2.78
CA ILE A 79 17.10 2.57 1.56
C ILE A 79 18.59 2.64 1.90
N GLU A 80 19.01 3.59 2.73
CA GLU A 80 20.41 3.76 3.15
C GLU A 80 20.93 2.52 3.90
N ASN A 81 20.16 1.99 4.84
CA ASN A 81 20.55 0.80 5.60
C ASN A 81 20.76 -0.43 4.71
N TYR A 82 19.82 -0.70 3.81
CA TYR A 82 19.93 -1.87 2.93
C TYR A 82 21.00 -1.69 1.84
N LYS A 83 21.20 -0.47 1.34
CA LYS A 83 22.32 -0.14 0.45
C LYS A 83 23.67 -0.44 1.11
N ASN A 84 23.85 -0.09 2.38
CA ASN A 84 25.10 -0.30 3.13
C ASN A 84 25.47 -1.78 3.31
N ILE A 85 24.53 -2.68 3.10
CA ILE A 85 24.77 -4.14 3.13
C ILE A 85 24.61 -4.79 1.76
N ASN A 86 24.62 -4.00 0.68
CA ASN A 86 24.51 -4.45 -0.71
C ASN A 86 23.26 -5.30 -0.99
N VAL A 87 22.10 -4.83 -0.55
CA VAL A 87 20.79 -5.43 -0.78
C VAL A 87 19.98 -4.56 -1.74
N GLU A 88 19.42 -5.19 -2.76
CA GLU A 88 18.45 -4.57 -3.64
C GLU A 88 17.08 -4.52 -2.97
N LEU A 89 16.45 -3.35 -2.97
CA LEU A 89 15.09 -3.16 -2.48
C LEU A 89 14.10 -3.09 -3.64
N TYR A 90 12.97 -3.76 -3.46
CA TYR A 90 11.83 -3.72 -4.37
C TYR A 90 10.62 -3.20 -3.61
N PHE A 91 10.22 -1.97 -3.92
CA PHE A 91 9.07 -1.33 -3.31
C PHE A 91 7.82 -1.59 -4.15
N PHE A 92 6.86 -2.30 -3.58
CA PHE A 92 5.54 -2.46 -4.19
C PHE A 92 4.69 -1.23 -3.92
N HIS A 93 4.23 -0.58 -4.98
CA HIS A 93 3.17 0.40 -4.83
C HIS A 93 1.91 -0.30 -4.29
N GLN A 94 1.19 0.41 -3.43
CA GLN A 94 -0.06 -0.12 -2.90
C GLN A 94 -1.02 -0.43 -4.03
N VAL A 95 -1.68 -1.58 -3.96
CA VAL A 95 -2.80 -1.92 -4.86
C VAL A 95 -3.91 -0.88 -4.73
N PRO A 96 -4.74 -0.69 -5.77
CA PRO A 96 -5.86 0.23 -5.69
C PRO A 96 -6.76 -0.09 -4.49
N MET A 97 -7.04 0.88 -3.65
CA MET A 97 -8.10 0.74 -2.65
C MET A 97 -9.45 0.83 -3.35
N GLN A 98 -10.38 -0.01 -2.96
CA GLN A 98 -11.74 0.06 -3.49
C GLN A 98 -12.63 0.99 -2.63
N LEU A 99 -13.75 1.44 -3.18
CA LEU A 99 -14.70 2.28 -2.46
C LEU A 99 -15.59 1.47 -1.52
N PHE A 100 -15.73 0.19 -1.82
CA PHE A 100 -16.59 -0.76 -1.13
C PHE A 100 -15.86 -2.09 -0.97
N SER A 101 -16.28 -2.87 0.02
CA SER A 101 -15.78 -4.24 0.13
C SER A 101 -16.21 -5.10 -1.06
N ALA A 102 -15.41 -6.09 -1.39
CA ALA A 102 -15.71 -7.03 -2.46
C ALA A 102 -17.09 -7.68 -2.28
N LYS A 103 -17.41 -8.10 -1.05
CA LYS A 103 -18.73 -8.67 -0.72
C LYS A 103 -19.88 -7.74 -1.13
N PHE A 104 -19.80 -6.45 -0.75
CA PHE A 104 -20.82 -5.47 -1.09
C PHE A 104 -20.93 -5.28 -2.61
N ALA A 105 -19.80 -5.16 -3.31
CA ALA A 105 -19.77 -4.96 -4.75
C ALA A 105 -20.43 -6.13 -5.49
N TYR A 106 -20.09 -7.36 -5.13
CA TYR A 106 -20.67 -8.55 -5.75
C TYR A 106 -22.16 -8.72 -5.45
N GLN A 107 -22.60 -8.47 -4.22
CA GLN A 107 -24.02 -8.51 -3.87
C GLN A 107 -24.84 -7.49 -4.69
N ASN A 108 -24.33 -6.29 -4.91
CA ASN A 108 -25.01 -5.25 -5.69
C ASN A 108 -24.91 -5.45 -7.20
N SER A 109 -23.96 -6.23 -7.65
CA SER A 109 -23.79 -6.56 -9.08
C SER A 109 -24.45 -7.89 -9.46
N PHE A 110 -25.04 -8.61 -8.51
CA PHE A 110 -25.68 -9.89 -8.79
C PHE A 110 -27.03 -9.72 -9.50
N ASP A 111 -27.13 -10.33 -10.68
CA ASP A 111 -28.38 -10.41 -11.46
C ASP A 111 -29.12 -11.72 -11.11
N LYS A 112 -30.26 -11.55 -10.45
CA LYS A 112 -31.11 -12.67 -10.01
C LYS A 112 -31.77 -13.41 -11.18
N ILE A 113 -32.00 -12.72 -12.32
CA ILE A 113 -32.64 -13.31 -13.50
C ILE A 113 -31.68 -14.28 -14.18
N ASN A 114 -30.45 -13.82 -14.41
CA ASN A 114 -29.42 -14.60 -15.07
C ASN A 114 -28.60 -15.46 -14.09
N ASN A 115 -28.88 -15.39 -12.79
CA ASN A 115 -28.14 -16.08 -11.71
C ASN A 115 -26.61 -15.91 -11.83
N SER A 116 -26.17 -14.70 -12.13
CA SER A 116 -24.74 -14.40 -12.39
C SER A 116 -24.40 -12.97 -11.96
N VAL A 117 -23.09 -12.69 -11.84
CA VAL A 117 -22.62 -11.32 -11.61
C VAL A 117 -22.64 -10.55 -12.92
N ASP A 118 -23.27 -9.39 -12.91
CA ASP A 118 -23.27 -8.41 -13.99
C ASP A 118 -21.92 -7.65 -13.95
N GLN A 119 -21.07 -7.90 -14.96
CA GLN A 119 -19.73 -7.33 -15.04
C GLN A 119 -19.75 -5.81 -15.17
N ASP A 120 -20.70 -5.25 -15.91
CA ASP A 120 -20.76 -3.79 -16.10
C ASP A 120 -21.13 -3.08 -14.81
N LYS A 121 -22.04 -3.65 -14.03
CA LYS A 121 -22.35 -3.12 -12.68
C LYS A 121 -21.15 -3.23 -11.77
N LEU A 122 -20.43 -4.37 -11.81
CA LEU A 122 -19.23 -4.57 -11.00
C LEU A 122 -18.12 -3.55 -11.37
N ASN A 123 -17.91 -3.32 -12.66
CA ASN A 123 -16.95 -2.31 -13.15
C ASN A 123 -17.37 -0.89 -12.75
N ASN A 124 -18.66 -0.57 -12.78
CA ASN A 124 -19.16 0.76 -12.34
C ASN A 124 -18.92 1.03 -10.86
N ILE A 125 -18.98 0.00 -10.01
CA ILE A 125 -18.71 0.12 -8.57
C ILE A 125 -17.21 0.24 -8.30
N SER A 126 -16.37 -0.29 -9.16
CA SER A 126 -14.90 -0.26 -9.05
C SER A 126 -14.37 1.18 -9.06
N VAL A 127 -13.28 1.41 -8.35
CA VAL A 127 -12.71 2.75 -8.20
C VAL A 127 -12.14 3.30 -9.51
N ASP A 128 -12.28 4.61 -9.74
CA ASP A 128 -11.67 5.29 -10.87
C ASP A 128 -10.13 5.31 -10.73
N PHE A 129 -9.44 5.05 -11.84
CA PHE A 129 -7.97 5.10 -11.90
C PHE A 129 -7.41 6.45 -11.44
N GLU A 130 -7.98 7.56 -11.94
CA GLU A 130 -7.54 8.91 -11.54
C GLU A 130 -7.73 9.16 -10.04
N LYS A 131 -8.85 8.70 -9.48
CA LYS A 131 -9.12 8.80 -8.04
C LYS A 131 -8.10 8.02 -7.21
N ASN A 132 -7.77 6.79 -7.66
CA ASN A 132 -6.72 5.98 -7.04
C ASN A 132 -5.34 6.67 -7.14
N MET A 133 -4.95 7.15 -8.32
CA MET A 133 -3.67 7.83 -8.53
C MET A 133 -3.56 9.11 -7.70
N LYS A 134 -4.63 9.88 -7.57
CA LYS A 134 -4.67 11.07 -6.72
C LYS A 134 -4.44 10.72 -5.26
N LEU A 135 -5.08 9.67 -4.76
CA LEU A 135 -4.90 9.22 -3.38
C LEU A 135 -3.44 8.78 -3.13
N GLN A 136 -2.85 8.03 -4.06
CA GLN A 136 -1.48 7.51 -3.95
C GLN A 136 -0.37 8.53 -4.27
N SER A 137 -0.74 9.74 -4.70
CA SER A 137 0.18 10.72 -5.30
C SER A 137 1.39 11.07 -4.42
N PHE A 138 1.19 11.22 -3.10
CA PHE A 138 2.27 11.54 -2.18
C PHE A 138 3.32 10.41 -2.12
N VAL A 139 2.88 9.18 -1.89
CA VAL A 139 3.78 8.03 -1.78
C VAL A 139 4.53 7.82 -3.10
N ARG A 140 3.80 7.82 -4.23
CA ARG A 140 4.38 7.65 -5.56
C ARG A 140 5.44 8.72 -5.86
N LYS A 141 5.15 9.98 -5.57
CA LYS A 141 6.11 11.07 -5.75
C LYS A 141 7.39 10.85 -4.93
N LYS A 142 7.26 10.44 -3.66
CA LYS A 142 8.42 10.22 -2.79
C LYS A 142 9.25 9.01 -3.23
N VAL A 143 8.59 7.92 -3.56
CA VAL A 143 9.23 6.70 -4.05
C VAL A 143 9.99 6.96 -5.36
N ASN A 144 9.39 7.66 -6.30
CA ASN A 144 10.04 8.01 -7.58
C ASN A 144 11.29 8.87 -7.40
N ILE A 145 11.32 9.77 -6.41
CA ILE A 145 12.55 10.55 -6.11
C ILE A 145 13.70 9.62 -5.74
N TYR A 146 13.46 8.59 -4.94
CA TYR A 146 14.50 7.64 -4.54
C TYR A 146 14.84 6.66 -5.66
N LYS A 147 13.87 6.17 -6.41
CA LYS A 147 14.10 5.31 -7.58
C LYS A 147 15.09 5.96 -8.58
N ASN A 148 14.94 7.26 -8.81
CA ASN A 148 15.80 7.99 -9.75
C ASN A 148 17.21 8.28 -9.20
N LYS A 149 17.43 8.16 -7.90
CA LYS A 149 18.71 8.46 -7.24
C LYS A 149 19.51 7.23 -6.84
N GLU A 150 18.85 6.11 -6.62
CA GLU A 150 19.44 4.93 -5.99
C GLU A 150 19.23 3.70 -6.86
N SER A 151 20.28 3.23 -7.50
CA SER A 151 20.23 2.08 -8.43
C SER A 151 19.83 0.76 -7.76
N SER A 152 20.05 0.64 -6.44
CA SER A 152 19.63 -0.53 -5.65
C SER A 152 18.17 -0.48 -5.18
N PHE A 153 17.41 0.58 -5.54
CA PHE A 153 16.02 0.76 -5.16
C PHE A 153 15.11 0.69 -6.38
N ASN A 154 14.33 -0.37 -6.45
CA ASN A 154 13.42 -0.68 -7.55
C ASN A 154 11.96 -0.49 -7.12
N THR A 155 11.06 -0.30 -8.08
CA THR A 155 9.62 -0.19 -7.83
C THR A 155 8.84 -1.18 -8.67
N ILE A 156 7.79 -1.74 -8.09
CA ILE A 156 6.83 -2.61 -8.77
C ILE A 156 5.46 -1.93 -8.67
N ASP A 157 4.84 -1.68 -9.80
CA ASP A 157 3.50 -1.10 -9.89
C ASP A 157 2.51 -2.17 -10.35
N LEU A 158 1.59 -2.51 -9.46
CA LEU A 158 0.56 -3.50 -9.75
C LEU A 158 -0.69 -2.90 -10.41
N ASN A 159 -0.75 -1.59 -10.61
CA ASN A 159 -1.91 -0.98 -11.27
C ASN A 159 -2.15 -1.52 -12.68
N GLU A 160 -1.10 -1.94 -13.39
CA GLU A 160 -1.22 -2.56 -14.72
C GLU A 160 -2.06 -3.84 -14.72
N PHE A 161 -2.12 -4.53 -13.56
CA PHE A 161 -2.90 -5.77 -13.41
C PHE A 161 -4.32 -5.53 -12.91
N PHE A 162 -4.55 -4.43 -12.22
CA PHE A 162 -5.84 -4.15 -11.58
C PHE A 162 -6.64 -3.06 -12.30
N CYS A 163 -6.00 -2.24 -13.14
CA CYS A 163 -6.67 -1.08 -13.74
C CYS A 163 -6.76 -1.22 -15.25
N GLU A 164 -7.98 -1.09 -15.76
CA GLU A 164 -8.34 -1.18 -17.18
C GLU A 164 -9.40 -0.10 -17.47
N ASP A 165 -9.36 0.52 -18.64
CA ASP A 165 -10.36 1.48 -19.12
C ASP A 165 -10.79 2.56 -18.10
N LYS A 166 -9.82 3.18 -17.45
CA LYS A 166 -10.02 4.21 -16.41
C LYS A 166 -10.59 3.70 -15.08
N LYS A 167 -10.80 2.40 -14.92
CA LYS A 167 -11.24 1.76 -13.67
C LYS A 167 -10.15 0.87 -13.10
N CYS A 168 -10.10 0.76 -11.78
CA CYS A 168 -9.30 -0.23 -11.11
C CYS A 168 -10.24 -1.29 -10.54
N LEU A 169 -10.30 -2.44 -11.22
CA LEU A 169 -11.32 -3.46 -11.03
C LEU A 169 -11.24 -4.10 -9.65
N ILE A 170 -12.41 -4.31 -9.04
CA ILE A 170 -12.54 -5.06 -7.79
C ILE A 170 -12.53 -6.57 -8.02
N GLY A 171 -12.76 -7.00 -9.24
CA GLY A 171 -12.78 -8.40 -9.65
C GLY A 171 -13.42 -8.57 -11.03
N ASN A 172 -13.68 -9.82 -11.38
CA ASN A 172 -14.45 -10.18 -12.56
C ASN A 172 -15.68 -11.01 -12.16
N LYS A 173 -16.52 -11.39 -13.12
CA LYS A 173 -17.76 -12.14 -12.86
C LYS A 173 -17.56 -13.47 -12.11
N ASN A 174 -16.35 -14.02 -12.11
CA ASN A 174 -16.06 -15.34 -11.54
C ASN A 174 -15.44 -15.25 -10.13
N PHE A 175 -14.62 -14.22 -9.85
CA PHE A 175 -13.95 -14.09 -8.56
C PHE A 175 -13.54 -12.65 -8.26
N SER A 176 -13.46 -12.34 -6.98
CA SER A 176 -12.91 -11.09 -6.48
C SER A 176 -11.39 -11.10 -6.49
N PHE A 177 -10.78 -9.94 -6.80
CA PHE A 177 -9.35 -9.71 -6.59
C PHE A 177 -9.04 -9.34 -5.14
N TYR A 178 -10.04 -8.98 -4.36
CA TYR A 178 -9.89 -8.48 -3.00
C TYR A 178 -10.65 -9.35 -2.01
N ALA A 179 -10.06 -9.53 -0.84
CA ALA A 179 -10.72 -10.14 0.31
C ALA A 179 -11.71 -9.15 0.99
N ASP A 180 -11.36 -7.87 0.97
CA ASP A 180 -12.21 -6.77 1.46
C ASP A 180 -12.16 -5.56 0.49
N ASP A 181 -11.78 -4.36 0.92
CA ASP A 181 -11.66 -3.16 0.09
C ASP A 181 -10.20 -2.81 -0.26
N ASP A 182 -9.22 -3.40 0.40
CA ASP A 182 -7.79 -3.12 0.18
C ASP A 182 -6.81 -4.29 0.42
N HIS A 183 -7.30 -5.48 0.79
CA HIS A 183 -6.50 -6.70 0.88
C HIS A 183 -6.80 -7.64 -0.31
N LEU A 184 -5.73 -8.16 -0.93
CA LEU A 184 -5.79 -9.18 -1.97
C LEU A 184 -5.97 -10.57 -1.39
#